data_b8d7c7b41d1e0bfc1a39dbcddc9530b1
#
_entry.id   b8d7c7b41d1e0bfc1a39dbcddc9530b1
#
_cell.length_a   1.000
_cell.length_b   1.000
_cell.length_c   1.000
_cell.angle_alpha   90.00
_cell.angle_beta   90.00
_cell.angle_gamma   90.00
#
_symmetry.space_group_name_H-M   'P 1'
#
loop_
_entity.id
_entity.type
_entity.pdbx_description
1 polymer ?
#
loop_
_entity_poly.entity_id
_entity_poly.type
_entity_poly.pdbx_seq_one_letter_code
_entity_poly.pdbx_strand_id
1 'polypeptide(L)'
;MRLLGFSLGLFGMVSLAQSGSLQTASGVTELRIYSINDFHGHIQDRSPTPAMPRVPDAITGEVKPQPAGGVAYLASVLDGLRRQHPDSVFVAAGDLMGASPQMSSLLKDEPTLAALSQMGLAATALGNHDLDAGLTELLRRTRGECPVNGCAWPDFAGARFPYLAANMVWADSGQDPLPGHTVVLAGGLHVGMAGAVTRDTPQVMGPSWRCAEKKAGS
;
A
#
# COMPACT_ATOMS: atom_id res chain seq x y z
N MET A 1 -16.39 -11.87 -88.90
CA MET A 1 -16.69 -12.97 -87.95
C MET A 1 -15.75 -12.74 -86.75
N ARG A 2 -16.22 -12.12 -85.67
CA ARG A 2 -15.45 -11.83 -84.45
C ARG A 2 -16.02 -12.75 -83.37
N LEU A 3 -15.16 -13.60 -82.84
CA LEU A 3 -15.46 -14.46 -81.68
C LEU A 3 -15.19 -13.60 -80.41
N LEU A 4 -16.20 -13.40 -79.57
CA LEU A 4 -16.12 -12.90 -78.25
C LEU A 4 -15.80 -14.05 -77.27
N GLY A 5 -14.65 -14.00 -76.66
CA GLY A 5 -14.31 -14.91 -75.53
C GLY A 5 -14.88 -14.38 -74.25
N PHE A 6 -15.74 -15.17 -73.60
CA PHE A 6 -16.20 -14.94 -72.23
C PHE A 6 -15.20 -15.54 -71.22
N SER A 7 -14.57 -14.71 -70.44
CA SER A 7 -13.74 -15.15 -69.31
C SER A 7 -14.60 -15.20 -68.07
N LEU A 8 -14.80 -16.42 -67.52
CA LEU A 8 -15.48 -16.67 -66.27
C LEU A 8 -14.46 -16.47 -65.11
N GLY A 9 -14.56 -15.33 -64.45
CA GLY A 9 -13.78 -15.07 -63.22
C GLY A 9 -14.43 -15.78 -62.03
N LEU A 10 -13.71 -16.77 -61.52
CA LEU A 10 -14.06 -17.46 -60.28
C LEU A 10 -13.70 -16.56 -59.08
N PHE A 11 -14.66 -15.89 -58.47
CA PHE A 11 -14.47 -15.16 -57.22
C PHE A 11 -14.49 -16.18 -56.06
N GLY A 12 -13.32 -16.55 -55.55
CA GLY A 12 -13.20 -17.32 -54.33
C GLY A 12 -13.54 -16.43 -53.13
N MET A 13 -14.67 -16.67 -52.48
CA MET A 13 -14.96 -16.11 -51.14
C MET A 13 -14.04 -16.76 -50.12
N VAL A 14 -13.05 -16.03 -49.67
CA VAL A 14 -12.30 -16.39 -48.47
C VAL A 14 -13.13 -15.98 -47.27
N SER A 15 -13.85 -16.95 -46.66
CA SER A 15 -14.46 -16.77 -45.35
C SER A 15 -13.35 -16.72 -44.28
N LEU A 16 -13.04 -15.52 -43.81
CA LEU A 16 -12.29 -15.34 -42.59
C LEU A 16 -13.16 -15.83 -41.40
N ALA A 17 -12.92 -17.07 -40.97
CA ALA A 17 -13.42 -17.52 -39.68
C ALA A 17 -12.76 -16.67 -38.59
N GLN A 18 -13.46 -15.67 -38.08
CA GLN A 18 -13.14 -15.05 -36.82
C GLN A 18 -13.37 -16.09 -35.74
N SER A 19 -12.26 -16.65 -35.23
CA SER A 19 -12.29 -17.39 -33.99
C SER A 19 -12.52 -16.35 -32.86
N GLY A 20 -13.80 -16.05 -32.64
CA GLY A 20 -14.24 -15.40 -31.42
C GLY A 20 -13.89 -16.33 -30.28
N SER A 21 -12.89 -15.98 -29.48
CA SER A 21 -12.73 -16.57 -28.18
C SER A 21 -14.01 -16.28 -27.40
N LEU A 22 -14.81 -17.32 -27.17
CA LEU A 22 -15.87 -17.29 -26.16
C LEU A 22 -15.14 -17.08 -24.82
N GLN A 23 -14.96 -15.82 -24.42
CA GLN A 23 -14.75 -15.48 -23.03
C GLN A 23 -16.03 -15.92 -22.31
N THR A 24 -15.99 -17.09 -21.71
CA THR A 24 -16.95 -17.44 -20.68
C THR A 24 -16.73 -16.38 -19.58
N ALA A 25 -17.68 -15.46 -19.47
CA ALA A 25 -17.80 -14.60 -18.33
C ALA A 25 -18.08 -15.50 -17.13
N SER A 26 -17.02 -16.00 -16.50
CA SER A 26 -17.12 -16.51 -15.14
C SER A 26 -17.54 -15.29 -14.31
N GLY A 27 -18.66 -15.38 -13.58
CA GLY A 27 -19.14 -14.29 -12.72
C GLY A 27 -18.24 -14.04 -11.50
N VAL A 28 -16.95 -14.28 -11.66
CA VAL A 28 -15.89 -14.10 -10.66
C VAL A 28 -15.11 -12.84 -11.04
N THR A 29 -15.16 -11.85 -10.16
CA THR A 29 -14.32 -10.66 -10.25
C THR A 29 -13.07 -10.91 -9.41
N GLU A 30 -11.90 -10.78 -10.01
CA GLU A 30 -10.62 -10.92 -9.32
C GLU A 30 -10.13 -9.53 -8.88
N LEU A 31 -9.74 -9.41 -7.62
CA LEU A 31 -9.08 -8.23 -7.06
C LEU A 31 -7.76 -8.65 -6.45
N ARG A 32 -6.69 -7.97 -6.79
CA ARG A 32 -5.38 -8.17 -6.17
C ARG A 32 -5.19 -7.21 -5.00
N ILE A 33 -4.78 -7.75 -3.84
CA ILE A 33 -4.43 -6.96 -2.65
C ILE A 33 -2.93 -7.10 -2.44
N TYR A 34 -2.21 -5.99 -2.54
CA TYR A 34 -0.79 -5.90 -2.18
C TYR A 34 -0.69 -5.31 -0.79
N SER A 35 0.08 -5.93 0.08
CA SER A 35 0.23 -5.46 1.45
C SER A 35 1.68 -5.39 1.89
N ILE A 36 1.96 -4.42 2.76
CA ILE A 36 3.20 -4.31 3.53
C ILE A 36 2.87 -4.19 5.01
N ASN A 37 3.84 -4.45 5.85
CA ASN A 37 3.84 -4.19 7.29
C ASN A 37 5.25 -3.88 7.74
N ASP A 38 5.39 -3.30 8.93
CA ASP A 38 6.69 -3.05 9.58
C ASP A 38 7.68 -2.32 8.65
N PHE A 39 7.21 -1.29 7.95
CA PHE A 39 8.05 -0.52 7.04
C PHE A 39 9.08 0.32 7.79
N HIS A 40 8.74 0.82 8.99
CA HIS A 40 9.63 1.51 9.92
C HIS A 40 10.53 2.53 9.26
N GLY A 41 9.99 3.39 8.40
CA GLY A 41 10.77 4.45 7.78
C GLY A 41 11.96 4.00 6.93
N HIS A 42 11.98 2.76 6.47
CA HIS A 42 13.05 2.24 5.61
C HIS A 42 12.96 2.79 4.17
N ILE A 43 13.12 4.13 4.05
CA ILE A 43 13.03 4.84 2.76
C ILE A 43 14.28 4.67 1.88
N GLN A 44 15.43 4.37 2.49
CA GLN A 44 16.67 4.14 1.75
C GLN A 44 16.87 2.65 1.48
N ASP A 45 17.51 2.34 0.35
CA ASP A 45 18.08 1.04 0.14
C ASP A 45 19.23 0.82 1.14
N ARG A 46 19.33 -0.36 1.66
CA ARG A 46 20.52 -0.77 2.40
C ARG A 46 21.50 -1.37 1.40
N SER A 47 22.48 -0.57 1.00
CA SER A 47 23.66 -1.08 0.27
C SER A 47 24.25 -2.31 0.96
N PRO A 48 25.01 -3.18 0.25
CA PRO A 48 25.24 -4.55 0.64
C PRO A 48 25.71 -4.70 2.07
N THR A 49 24.82 -5.21 2.91
CA THR A 49 25.13 -5.59 4.28
C THR A 49 25.04 -7.11 4.42
N PRO A 50 25.71 -7.73 5.41
CA PRO A 50 25.58 -9.16 5.68
C PRO A 50 24.14 -9.63 5.93
N ALA A 51 23.22 -8.69 6.22
CA ALA A 51 21.80 -8.94 6.49
C ALA A 51 20.91 -8.91 5.23
N MET A 52 21.49 -8.87 4.03
CA MET A 52 20.68 -8.92 2.80
C MET A 52 19.92 -10.23 2.68
N PRO A 53 18.65 -10.18 2.22
CA PRO A 53 17.92 -11.39 1.92
C PRO A 53 18.67 -12.21 0.85
N ARG A 54 18.78 -13.48 1.09
CA ARG A 54 19.38 -14.42 0.14
C ARG A 54 18.27 -15.09 -0.65
N VAL A 55 18.23 -14.82 -1.93
CA VAL A 55 17.14 -15.27 -2.82
C VAL A 55 17.74 -16.19 -3.89
N PRO A 56 17.08 -17.30 -4.23
CA PRO A 56 17.47 -18.11 -5.36
C PRO A 56 17.35 -17.32 -6.66
N ASP A 57 18.39 -17.31 -7.47
CA ASP A 57 18.32 -16.83 -8.84
C ASP A 57 17.31 -17.68 -9.62
N ALA A 58 16.38 -17.02 -10.31
CA ALA A 58 15.28 -17.70 -11.00
C ALA A 58 15.72 -18.63 -12.15
N ILE A 59 16.93 -18.42 -12.68
CA ILE A 59 17.47 -19.19 -13.82
C ILE A 59 18.43 -20.27 -13.32
N THR A 60 19.35 -19.90 -12.43
CA THR A 60 20.44 -20.78 -12.01
C THR A 60 20.16 -21.54 -10.72
N GLY A 61 19.17 -21.09 -9.92
CA GLY A 61 18.88 -21.61 -8.60
C GLY A 61 19.92 -21.24 -7.53
N GLU A 62 20.99 -20.52 -7.91
CA GLU A 62 22.05 -20.14 -6.99
C GLU A 62 21.54 -19.09 -5.99
N VAL A 63 21.71 -19.34 -4.70
CA VAL A 63 21.26 -18.44 -3.63
C VAL A 63 22.28 -17.32 -3.43
N LYS A 64 21.92 -16.12 -3.90
CA LYS A 64 22.75 -14.91 -3.82
C LYS A 64 22.15 -13.86 -2.90
N PRO A 65 22.97 -13.03 -2.23
CA PRO A 65 22.49 -11.82 -1.59
C PRO A 65 21.89 -10.89 -2.66
N GLN A 66 20.65 -10.43 -2.42
CA GLN A 66 20.00 -9.48 -3.31
C GLN A 66 19.86 -8.14 -2.59
N PRO A 67 20.24 -7.01 -3.23
CA PRO A 67 19.88 -5.70 -2.72
C PRO A 67 18.36 -5.63 -2.55
N ALA A 68 17.92 -5.28 -1.36
CA ALA A 68 16.51 -5.18 -1.04
C ALA A 68 16.28 -4.04 -0.05
N GLY A 69 15.04 -3.56 -0.03
CA GLY A 69 14.61 -2.47 0.82
C GLY A 69 14.67 -1.14 0.09
N GLY A 70 14.18 -0.11 0.80
CA GLY A 70 14.03 1.22 0.26
C GLY A 70 12.77 1.42 -0.56
N VAL A 71 12.27 2.66 -0.48
CA VAL A 71 10.99 3.04 -1.09
C VAL A 71 11.02 2.99 -2.61
N ALA A 72 12.18 3.25 -3.23
CA ALA A 72 12.32 3.22 -4.69
C ALA A 72 12.14 1.82 -5.27
N TYR A 73 12.71 0.80 -4.63
CA TYR A 73 12.49 -0.59 -5.03
C TYR A 73 11.06 -1.02 -4.82
N LEU A 74 10.47 -0.69 -3.65
CA LEU A 74 9.07 -0.99 -3.36
C LEU A 74 8.14 -0.36 -4.40
N ALA A 75 8.34 0.91 -4.74
CA ALA A 75 7.56 1.62 -5.75
C ALA A 75 7.68 0.95 -7.12
N SER A 76 8.91 0.60 -7.53
CA SER A 76 9.16 -0.06 -8.82
C SER A 76 8.47 -1.42 -8.92
N VAL A 77 8.55 -2.24 -7.86
CA VAL A 77 7.86 -3.54 -7.81
C VAL A 77 6.35 -3.36 -7.87
N LEU A 78 5.81 -2.45 -7.05
CA LEU A 78 4.37 -2.18 -7.00
C LEU A 78 3.84 -1.70 -8.36
N ASP A 79 4.56 -0.81 -9.03
CA ASP A 79 4.21 -0.34 -10.38
C ASP A 79 4.25 -1.47 -11.41
N GLY A 80 5.23 -2.38 -11.30
CA GLY A 80 5.29 -3.57 -12.14
C GLY A 80 4.08 -4.48 -11.95
N LEU A 81 3.71 -4.73 -10.71
CA LEU A 81 2.55 -5.54 -10.35
C LEU A 81 1.22 -4.91 -10.80
N ARG A 82 1.07 -3.59 -10.64
CA ARG A 82 -0.12 -2.86 -11.07
C ARG A 82 -0.29 -2.84 -12.58
N ARG A 83 0.80 -2.79 -13.35
CA ARG A 83 0.72 -2.93 -14.81
C ARG A 83 0.21 -4.30 -15.24
N GLN A 84 0.53 -5.35 -14.50
CA GLN A 84 0.06 -6.71 -14.77
C GLN A 84 -1.38 -6.92 -14.27
N HIS A 85 -1.73 -6.29 -13.15
CA HIS A 85 -3.02 -6.43 -12.47
C HIS A 85 -3.57 -5.05 -12.10
N PRO A 86 -4.19 -4.33 -13.05
CA PRO A 86 -4.71 -2.97 -12.80
C PRO A 86 -5.80 -2.96 -11.73
N ASP A 87 -6.58 -4.03 -11.62
CA ASP A 87 -7.60 -4.21 -10.58
C ASP A 87 -6.93 -4.66 -9.28
N SER A 88 -6.25 -3.70 -8.63
CA SER A 88 -5.51 -3.95 -7.41
C SER A 88 -5.62 -2.82 -6.41
N VAL A 89 -5.39 -3.13 -5.14
CA VAL A 89 -5.32 -2.18 -4.04
C VAL A 89 -4.04 -2.43 -3.23
N PHE A 90 -3.40 -1.35 -2.79
CA PHE A 90 -2.22 -1.40 -1.94
C PHE A 90 -2.57 -0.92 -0.54
N VAL A 91 -2.28 -1.73 0.47
CA VAL A 91 -2.62 -1.51 1.88
C VAL A 91 -1.43 -1.79 2.79
N ALA A 92 -1.55 -1.40 4.06
CA ALA A 92 -0.55 -1.74 5.06
C ALA A 92 -1.20 -2.23 6.36
N ALA A 93 -0.43 -3.00 7.12
CA ALA A 93 -0.86 -3.57 8.40
C ALA A 93 -0.16 -2.92 9.62
N GLY A 94 0.23 -1.64 9.50
CA GLY A 94 0.81 -0.87 10.59
C GLY A 94 2.34 -0.84 10.58
N ASP A 95 2.87 -0.16 11.60
CA ASP A 95 4.30 0.09 11.83
C ASP A 95 5.01 0.69 10.60
N LEU A 96 4.37 1.70 10.00
CA LEU A 96 4.95 2.43 8.87
C LEU A 96 6.05 3.38 9.35
N MET A 97 5.91 3.90 10.55
CA MET A 97 6.80 4.84 11.23
C MET A 97 7.24 4.28 12.58
N GLY A 98 8.16 5.00 13.24
CA GLY A 98 8.70 4.61 14.54
C GLY A 98 9.78 3.55 14.44
N ALA A 99 10.66 3.47 15.45
CA ALA A 99 11.88 2.67 15.40
C ALA A 99 12.68 2.84 14.11
N SER A 100 12.51 3.97 13.44
CA SER A 100 12.99 4.26 12.08
C SER A 100 14.50 4.49 12.03
N PRO A 101 15.15 4.13 10.88
CA PRO A 101 16.52 4.52 10.62
C PRO A 101 16.71 6.03 10.70
N GLN A 102 17.95 6.47 11.01
CA GLN A 102 18.29 7.86 11.26
C GLN A 102 17.81 8.82 10.16
N MET A 103 17.89 8.42 8.90
CA MET A 103 17.46 9.26 7.77
C MET A 103 15.98 9.61 7.85
N SER A 104 15.12 8.67 8.22
CA SER A 104 13.69 8.92 8.35
C SER A 104 13.35 9.58 9.70
N SER A 105 13.95 9.09 10.80
CA SER A 105 13.66 9.60 12.15
C SER A 105 14.05 11.06 12.33
N LEU A 106 15.18 11.52 11.78
CA LEU A 106 15.59 12.93 11.80
C LEU A 106 14.59 13.84 11.05
N LEU A 107 13.93 13.31 10.05
CA LEU A 107 12.89 13.99 9.29
C LEU A 107 11.48 13.66 9.81
N LYS A 108 11.38 13.14 11.05
CA LYS A 108 10.11 12.80 11.74
C LYS A 108 9.22 11.86 10.95
N ASP A 109 9.80 10.97 10.15
CA ASP A 109 9.11 10.05 9.25
C ASP A 109 8.17 10.71 8.21
N GLU A 110 8.21 12.03 8.07
CA GLU A 110 7.41 12.75 7.09
C GLU A 110 7.69 12.30 5.64
N PRO A 111 8.96 12.04 5.20
CA PRO A 111 9.21 11.51 3.88
C PRO A 111 8.65 10.09 3.66
N THR A 112 8.56 9.29 4.71
CA THR A 112 7.92 7.96 4.66
C THR A 112 6.45 8.08 4.29
N LEU A 113 5.70 8.92 4.99
CA LEU A 113 4.28 9.15 4.71
C LEU A 113 4.07 9.77 3.32
N ALA A 114 4.93 10.70 2.92
CA ALA A 114 4.89 11.31 1.59
C ALA A 114 5.10 10.27 0.49
N ALA A 115 6.09 9.40 0.63
CA ALA A 115 6.40 8.36 -0.35
C ALA A 115 5.27 7.31 -0.47
N LEU A 116 4.77 6.80 0.67
CA LEU A 116 3.65 5.86 0.68
C LEU A 116 2.37 6.47 0.10
N SER A 117 2.14 7.77 0.35
CA SER A 117 1.04 8.52 -0.26
C SER A 117 1.19 8.61 -1.78
N GLN A 118 2.40 8.87 -2.29
CA GLN A 118 2.68 8.90 -3.73
C GLN A 118 2.50 7.54 -4.38
N MET A 119 2.84 6.46 -3.68
CA MET A 119 2.60 5.09 -4.13
C MET A 119 1.12 4.68 -4.09
N GLY A 120 0.23 5.54 -3.60
CA GLY A 120 -1.20 5.28 -3.55
C GLY A 120 -1.57 4.20 -2.52
N LEU A 121 -0.96 4.25 -1.33
CA LEU A 121 -1.42 3.45 -0.21
C LEU A 121 -2.87 3.83 0.10
N ALA A 122 -3.75 2.83 0.12
CA ALA A 122 -5.20 3.08 0.26
C ALA A 122 -5.63 3.22 1.73
N ALA A 123 -5.03 2.45 2.62
CA ALA A 123 -5.24 2.51 4.07
C ALA A 123 -4.14 1.73 4.79
N THR A 124 -3.96 2.00 6.08
CA THR A 124 -3.14 1.20 6.98
C THR A 124 -3.88 0.92 8.27
N ALA A 125 -3.70 -0.26 8.88
CA ALA A 125 -3.97 -0.42 10.29
C ALA A 125 -2.98 0.43 11.09
N LEU A 126 -3.32 0.80 12.31
CA LEU A 126 -2.40 1.42 13.24
C LEU A 126 -1.44 0.36 13.81
N GLY A 127 -0.15 0.60 13.72
CA GLY A 127 0.87 -0.16 14.42
C GLY A 127 1.22 0.48 15.78
N ASN A 128 1.84 -0.28 16.68
CA ASN A 128 2.25 0.27 17.97
C ASN A 128 3.39 1.28 17.82
N HIS A 129 4.32 1.05 16.89
CA HIS A 129 5.43 1.98 16.64
C HIS A 129 5.03 3.26 15.92
N ASP A 130 3.92 3.27 15.19
CA ASP A 130 3.36 4.53 14.65
C ASP A 130 3.06 5.55 15.76
N LEU A 131 2.98 5.09 17.01
CA LEU A 131 2.70 5.88 18.22
C LEU A 131 3.96 6.21 19.04
N ASP A 132 5.18 5.87 18.63
CA ASP A 132 6.42 6.12 19.37
C ASP A 132 6.58 7.59 19.79
N ALA A 133 6.12 8.52 18.94
CA ALA A 133 6.10 9.96 19.24
C ALA A 133 4.77 10.43 19.89
N GLY A 134 3.86 9.51 20.20
CA GLY A 134 2.54 9.76 20.75
C GLY A 134 1.46 10.03 19.71
N LEU A 135 0.20 9.81 20.11
CA LEU A 135 -0.95 9.94 19.22
C LEU A 135 -1.14 11.36 18.67
N THR A 136 -0.88 12.38 19.47
CA THR A 136 -0.95 13.79 19.02
C THR A 136 -0.01 14.05 17.84
N GLU A 137 1.20 13.49 17.90
CA GLU A 137 2.18 13.64 16.82
C GLU A 137 1.80 12.80 15.59
N LEU A 138 1.25 11.61 15.76
CA LEU A 138 0.67 10.83 14.67
C LEU A 138 -0.43 11.64 13.96
N LEU A 139 -1.40 12.18 14.71
CA LEU A 139 -2.49 12.98 14.16
C LEU A 139 -1.99 14.23 13.43
N ARG A 140 -0.98 14.90 13.97
CA ARG A 140 -0.30 16.02 13.30
C ARG A 140 0.23 15.60 11.93
N ARG A 141 1.01 14.52 11.90
CA ARG A 141 1.63 14.00 10.67
C ARG A 141 0.58 13.55 9.65
N THR A 142 -0.46 12.86 10.10
CA THR A 142 -1.51 12.39 9.18
C THR A 142 -2.27 13.55 8.54
N ARG A 143 -2.41 14.69 9.25
CA ARG A 143 -3.08 15.90 8.76
C ARG A 143 -2.17 16.84 7.96
N GLY A 144 -0.87 16.59 7.91
CA GLY A 144 0.08 17.49 7.28
C GLY A 144 0.29 18.80 8.04
N GLU A 145 -0.02 18.81 9.32
CA GLU A 145 0.22 20.00 10.17
C GLU A 145 1.69 20.11 10.49
N CYS A 146 2.25 21.32 10.32
CA CYS A 146 3.64 21.60 10.65
C CYS A 146 3.77 22.23 12.03
N PRO A 147 4.82 21.90 12.82
CA PRO A 147 5.20 22.67 14.00
C PRO A 147 5.50 24.13 13.63
N VAL A 148 5.57 25.00 14.64
CA VAL A 148 5.88 26.44 14.47
C VAL A 148 7.17 26.67 13.65
N ASN A 149 8.14 25.77 13.77
CA ASN A 149 9.42 25.82 13.05
C ASN A 149 9.36 25.18 11.64
N GLY A 150 8.16 24.85 11.14
CA GLY A 150 7.97 24.16 9.86
C GLY A 150 8.01 22.65 9.97
N CYS A 151 7.59 22.00 8.90
CA CYS A 151 7.73 20.55 8.74
C CYS A 151 9.20 20.16 8.52
N ALA A 152 9.57 18.95 8.88
CA ALA A 152 10.93 18.44 8.67
C ALA A 152 11.17 18.07 7.20
N TRP A 153 10.11 17.72 6.48
CA TRP A 153 10.14 17.47 5.04
C TRP A 153 9.48 18.61 4.26
N PRO A 154 10.14 19.17 3.22
CA PRO A 154 9.57 20.26 2.42
C PRO A 154 8.21 19.88 1.82
N ASP A 155 7.26 20.82 1.84
CA ASP A 155 5.92 20.66 1.26
C ASP A 155 5.16 19.42 1.76
N PHE A 156 5.42 19.00 3.00
CA PHE A 156 4.74 17.86 3.61
C PHE A 156 3.25 18.14 3.77
N ALA A 157 2.42 17.39 3.05
CA ALA A 157 0.97 17.54 3.02
C ALA A 157 0.21 16.48 3.85
N GLY A 158 0.93 15.73 4.68
CA GLY A 158 0.37 14.63 5.47
C GLY A 158 0.18 13.33 4.71
N ALA A 159 -0.43 12.37 5.39
CA ALA A 159 -0.79 11.10 4.78
C ALA A 159 -2.07 11.26 3.94
N ARG A 160 -2.07 10.77 2.70
CA ARG A 160 -3.25 10.74 1.82
C ARG A 160 -4.07 9.46 1.99
N PHE A 161 -3.84 8.74 3.05
CA PHE A 161 -4.50 7.50 3.40
C PHE A 161 -4.86 7.51 4.90
N PRO A 162 -5.97 6.89 5.31
CA PRO A 162 -6.34 6.82 6.71
C PRO A 162 -5.50 5.77 7.46
N TYR A 163 -5.20 6.08 8.72
CA TYR A 163 -4.86 5.11 9.75
C TYR A 163 -6.13 4.59 10.39
N LEU A 164 -6.26 3.28 10.56
CA LEU A 164 -7.45 2.61 11.06
C LEU A 164 -7.18 1.94 12.40
N ALA A 165 -8.05 2.20 13.40
CA ALA A 165 -7.94 1.61 14.73
C ALA A 165 -9.33 1.44 15.38
N ALA A 166 -10.05 0.39 14.99
CA ALA A 166 -11.42 0.13 15.46
C ALA A 166 -11.54 -0.19 16.95
N ASN A 167 -10.43 -0.59 17.58
CA ASN A 167 -10.39 -1.01 18.98
C ASN A 167 -9.78 0.04 19.92
N MET A 168 -9.63 1.28 19.49
CA MET A 168 -8.99 2.35 20.26
C MET A 168 -9.96 3.52 20.52
N VAL A 169 -10.03 3.98 21.76
CA VAL A 169 -10.80 5.17 22.13
C VAL A 169 -9.97 6.09 23.03
N TRP A 170 -10.29 7.37 23.05
CA TRP A 170 -9.78 8.27 24.08
C TRP A 170 -10.28 7.82 25.46
N ALA A 171 -9.37 7.70 26.44
CA ALA A 171 -9.69 7.21 27.77
C ALA A 171 -10.66 8.13 28.53
N ASP A 172 -10.65 9.40 28.24
CA ASP A 172 -11.46 10.44 28.89
C ASP A 172 -12.83 10.62 28.25
N SER A 173 -12.95 10.55 26.94
CA SER A 173 -14.19 10.84 26.22
C SER A 173 -14.87 9.60 25.63
N GLY A 174 -14.17 8.49 25.50
CA GLY A 174 -14.65 7.29 24.81
C GLY A 174 -14.81 7.46 23.30
N GLN A 175 -14.37 8.59 22.73
CA GLN A 175 -14.44 8.85 21.28
C GLN A 175 -13.32 8.15 20.54
N ASP A 176 -13.56 7.80 19.29
CA ASP A 176 -12.56 7.19 18.42
C ASP A 176 -11.56 8.27 17.96
N PRO A 177 -10.26 8.15 18.23
CA PRO A 177 -9.25 9.11 17.76
C PRO A 177 -8.94 8.95 16.27
N LEU A 178 -9.18 7.77 15.74
CA LEU A 178 -8.97 7.36 14.35
C LEU A 178 -10.20 6.62 13.85
N PRO A 179 -10.47 6.63 12.53
CA PRO A 179 -11.52 5.80 11.97
C PRO A 179 -11.24 4.31 12.20
N GLY A 180 -12.28 3.54 12.53
CA GLY A 180 -12.16 2.09 12.69
C GLY A 180 -12.09 1.33 11.37
N HIS A 181 -12.66 1.92 10.31
CA HIS A 181 -12.74 1.33 8.97
C HIS A 181 -12.79 2.39 7.87
N THR A 182 -12.58 1.95 6.65
CA THR A 182 -12.78 2.74 5.43
C THR A 182 -13.29 1.85 4.30
N VAL A 183 -13.83 2.46 3.25
CA VAL A 183 -14.21 1.76 2.02
C VAL A 183 -13.50 2.42 0.85
N VAL A 184 -12.82 1.63 0.04
CA VAL A 184 -12.14 2.09 -1.17
C VAL A 184 -12.74 1.41 -2.40
N LEU A 185 -12.70 2.10 -3.54
CA LEU A 185 -13.10 1.54 -4.82
C LEU A 185 -11.85 0.98 -5.51
N ALA A 186 -11.86 -0.32 -5.80
CA ALA A 186 -10.77 -0.98 -6.52
C ALA A 186 -11.35 -2.08 -7.44
N GLY A 187 -10.92 -2.13 -8.69
CA GLY A 187 -11.43 -3.10 -9.67
C GLY A 187 -12.96 -3.07 -9.85
N GLY A 188 -13.58 -1.90 -9.70
CA GLY A 188 -15.04 -1.75 -9.72
C GLY A 188 -15.76 -2.25 -8.47
N LEU A 189 -15.04 -2.74 -7.46
CA LEU A 189 -15.58 -3.23 -6.20
C LEU A 189 -15.42 -2.22 -5.06
N HIS A 190 -16.42 -2.15 -4.19
CA HIS A 190 -16.29 -1.46 -2.90
C HIS A 190 -15.63 -2.41 -1.90
N VAL A 191 -14.39 -2.11 -1.53
CA VAL A 191 -13.58 -2.92 -0.61
C VAL A 191 -13.59 -2.28 0.77
N GLY A 192 -14.27 -2.91 1.72
CA GLY A 192 -14.26 -2.50 3.13
C GLY A 192 -12.97 -2.98 3.81
N MET A 193 -12.33 -2.09 4.55
CA MET A 193 -11.14 -2.35 5.32
C MET A 193 -11.36 -1.91 6.76
N ALA A 194 -11.02 -2.74 7.73
CA ALA A 194 -11.00 -2.40 9.16
C ALA A 194 -9.60 -2.63 9.70
N GLY A 195 -9.15 -1.75 10.61
CA GLY A 195 -7.85 -1.88 11.26
C GLY A 195 -8.02 -2.01 12.78
N ALA A 196 -7.07 -2.68 13.41
CA ALA A 196 -6.95 -2.76 14.85
C ALA A 196 -5.47 -2.70 15.25
N VAL A 197 -5.19 -2.12 16.42
CA VAL A 197 -3.85 -2.09 17.02
C VAL A 197 -3.74 -3.19 18.09
N THR A 198 -2.52 -3.65 18.35
CA THR A 198 -2.29 -4.67 19.40
C THR A 198 -2.74 -4.17 20.78
N ARG A 199 -3.29 -5.07 21.59
CA ARG A 199 -3.72 -4.80 22.98
C ARG A 199 -2.56 -4.38 23.88
N ASP A 200 -1.35 -4.79 23.53
CA ASP A 200 -0.15 -4.50 24.33
C ASP A 200 0.40 -3.08 24.08
N THR A 201 -0.18 -2.34 23.16
CA THR A 201 0.21 -0.94 22.85
C THR A 201 0.36 -0.05 24.10
N PRO A 202 -0.54 -0.07 25.09
CA PRO A 202 -0.39 0.72 26.32
C PRO A 202 0.90 0.40 27.09
N GLN A 203 1.37 -0.84 27.02
CA GLN A 203 2.57 -1.30 27.76
C GLN A 203 3.85 -0.81 27.10
N VAL A 204 3.87 -0.70 25.77
CA VAL A 204 5.05 -0.22 25.01
C VAL A 204 5.10 1.30 24.91
N MET A 205 3.94 1.99 24.97
CA MET A 205 3.85 3.45 24.90
C MET A 205 4.15 4.19 26.21
N GLY A 206 4.13 3.49 27.35
CA GLY A 206 4.41 4.06 28.64
C GLY A 206 3.37 5.08 29.16
N PRO A 207 3.74 5.92 30.16
CA PRO A 207 2.77 6.78 30.88
C PRO A 207 2.09 7.88 30.04
N SER A 208 2.57 8.15 28.85
CA SER A 208 1.97 9.14 27.94
C SER A 208 0.74 8.62 27.20
N TRP A 209 0.45 7.32 27.33
CA TRP A 209 -0.73 6.71 26.70
C TRP A 209 -2.02 7.27 27.29
N ARG A 210 -2.85 7.87 26.44
CA ARG A 210 -4.14 8.46 26.83
C ARG A 210 -5.34 7.77 26.18
N CYS A 211 -5.12 6.62 25.58
CA CYS A 211 -6.18 5.85 24.96
C CYS A 211 -6.48 4.59 25.76
N ALA A 212 -7.66 4.02 25.55
CA ALA A 212 -8.10 2.76 26.09
C ALA A 212 -8.56 1.83 24.96
N GLU A 213 -8.61 0.55 25.23
CA GLU A 213 -9.24 -0.41 24.34
C GLU A 213 -10.76 -0.22 24.37
N LYS A 214 -11.38 -0.20 23.19
CA LYS A 214 -12.83 -0.14 23.04
C LYS A 214 -13.43 -1.45 23.55
N LYS A 215 -14.33 -1.37 24.51
CA LYS A 215 -15.03 -2.57 25.01
C LYS A 215 -16.03 -3.06 23.96
N ALA A 216 -16.10 -4.38 23.80
CA ALA A 216 -17.10 -4.99 22.92
C ALA A 216 -18.51 -4.59 23.41
N GLY A 217 -19.31 -3.99 22.55
CA GLY A 217 -20.68 -3.61 22.84
C GLY A 217 -20.89 -2.12 23.23
N SER A 218 -19.85 -1.28 23.12
CA SER A 218 -20.01 0.19 23.29
C SER A 218 -20.17 0.90 21.94
#